data_3c3269668774d360c68987de37f66fce
#
_entry.id   3c3269668774d360c68987de37f66fce
#
_cell.length_a   1.000
_cell.length_b   1.000
_cell.length_c   1.000
_cell.angle_alpha   90.00
_cell.angle_beta   90.00
_cell.angle_gamma   90.00
#
_symmetry.space_group_name_H-M   'P 1'
#
loop_
_entity.id
_entity.type
_entity.pdbx_description
1 polymer ?
#
loop_
_entity_poly.entity_id
_entity_poly.type
_entity_poly.pdbx_seq_one_letter_code
_entity_poly.pdbx_strand_id
1 'polypeptide(L)'
;MALSKVNFNSLNVTPSASKVLKFNSNNNGLEAGDVGGSLNLISTSTASSSATIDITSGIDSTYKEYIVKFINIHPATDSVHFLFQGDTGTNTSYNQTITSACFRAYNYESPGTPALQYYASGDLDQDTDFHYMTGNSGVGNDSDQSFNGTMHLFEPSNTTFVKHFLIDTHSHGPSNYTMRFFVGGYFNTTNAITRLRFKFSSGNIDSGTIKLYGIS
;
A
#
# COMPACT_ATOMS: atom_id res chain seq x y z
N MET A 1 28.03 -16.62 -46.16
CA MET A 1 28.59 -16.51 -44.81
C MET A 1 27.49 -16.89 -43.82
N ALA A 2 27.61 -18.01 -43.10
CA ALA A 2 26.63 -18.39 -42.10
C ALA A 2 26.79 -17.43 -40.88
N LEU A 3 25.73 -16.77 -40.52
CA LEU A 3 25.66 -15.99 -39.27
C LEU A 3 25.88 -17.00 -38.12
N SER A 4 27.01 -16.94 -37.43
CA SER A 4 27.26 -17.70 -36.23
C SER A 4 26.30 -17.19 -35.13
N LYS A 5 25.53 -18.09 -34.54
CA LYS A 5 24.69 -17.78 -33.39
C LYS A 5 25.59 -17.29 -32.27
N VAL A 6 25.37 -16.05 -31.80
CA VAL A 6 26.00 -15.55 -30.58
C VAL A 6 25.42 -16.36 -29.41
N ASN A 7 26.31 -17.11 -28.75
CA ASN A 7 25.93 -17.83 -27.54
C ASN A 7 25.89 -16.86 -26.37
N PHE A 8 24.99 -17.07 -25.41
CA PHE A 8 24.85 -16.23 -24.20
C PHE A 8 26.20 -16.05 -23.47
N ASN A 9 26.99 -17.09 -23.38
CA ASN A 9 28.34 -17.06 -22.79
C ASN A 9 29.35 -16.17 -23.55
N SER A 10 29.04 -15.77 -24.78
CA SER A 10 29.86 -14.85 -25.58
C SER A 10 29.62 -13.38 -25.29
N LEU A 11 28.60 -13.06 -24.50
CA LEU A 11 28.18 -11.67 -24.20
C LEU A 11 28.97 -11.04 -23.04
N ASN A 12 29.84 -11.79 -22.38
CA ASN A 12 30.61 -11.34 -21.19
C ASN A 12 29.72 -10.63 -20.12
N VAL A 13 28.53 -11.17 -19.91
CA VAL A 13 27.58 -10.68 -18.90
C VAL A 13 27.34 -11.78 -17.89
N THR A 14 27.47 -11.48 -16.61
CA THR A 14 27.12 -12.44 -15.56
C THR A 14 25.59 -12.53 -15.44
N PRO A 15 24.98 -13.70 -15.70
CA PRO A 15 23.56 -13.88 -15.57
C PRO A 15 23.10 -13.65 -14.15
N SER A 16 21.97 -12.98 -13.99
CA SER A 16 21.29 -12.80 -12.69
C SER A 16 19.83 -13.12 -12.85
N ALA A 17 19.27 -13.88 -11.90
CA ALA A 17 17.86 -14.24 -11.94
C ALA A 17 16.98 -12.99 -11.93
N SER A 18 15.90 -13.01 -12.73
CA SER A 18 14.92 -11.92 -12.85
C SER A 18 15.47 -10.58 -13.38
N LYS A 19 16.65 -10.58 -14.02
CA LYS A 19 17.23 -9.41 -14.69
C LYS A 19 17.09 -9.51 -16.20
N VAL A 20 17.04 -8.36 -16.87
CA VAL A 20 17.09 -8.25 -18.32
C VAL A 20 18.49 -7.86 -18.77
N LEU A 21 18.80 -8.17 -20.03
CA LEU A 21 20.01 -7.71 -20.68
C LEU A 21 19.76 -6.30 -21.20
N LYS A 22 20.53 -5.31 -20.72
CA LYS A 22 20.45 -3.91 -21.15
C LYS A 22 21.83 -3.34 -21.46
N PHE A 23 21.89 -2.19 -22.13
CA PHE A 23 23.14 -1.45 -22.25
C PHE A 23 23.56 -0.91 -20.89
N ASN A 24 24.87 -0.93 -20.61
CA ASN A 24 25.42 -0.32 -19.41
C ASN A 24 25.32 1.23 -19.49
N SER A 25 25.57 1.90 -18.36
CA SER A 25 25.50 3.38 -18.25
C SER A 25 26.40 4.14 -19.24
N ASN A 26 27.48 3.51 -19.72
CA ASN A 26 28.43 4.10 -20.66
C ASN A 26 28.09 3.81 -22.13
N ASN A 27 27.02 3.06 -22.42
CA ASN A 27 26.60 2.62 -23.75
C ASN A 27 27.69 1.87 -24.57
N ASN A 28 28.65 1.24 -23.88
CA ASN A 28 29.78 0.54 -24.53
C ASN A 28 29.78 -0.98 -24.24
N GLY A 29 28.77 -1.50 -23.61
CA GLY A 29 28.63 -2.92 -23.28
C GLY A 29 27.23 -3.26 -22.78
N LEU A 30 27.05 -4.55 -22.46
CA LEU A 30 25.79 -5.10 -21.93
C LEU A 30 25.96 -5.46 -20.46
N GLU A 31 24.92 -5.27 -19.69
CA GLU A 31 24.83 -5.65 -18.28
C GLU A 31 23.49 -6.30 -17.94
N ALA A 32 23.43 -7.08 -16.87
CA ALA A 32 22.20 -7.53 -16.29
C ALA A 32 21.60 -6.41 -15.39
N GLY A 33 20.37 -6.04 -15.62
CA GLY A 33 19.73 -4.98 -14.86
C GLY A 33 18.22 -5.11 -14.79
N ASP A 34 17.60 -4.28 -13.96
CA ASP A 34 16.14 -4.23 -13.85
C ASP A 34 15.51 -3.60 -15.10
N VAL A 35 14.29 -4.01 -15.40
CA VAL A 35 13.45 -3.30 -16.37
C VAL A 35 13.06 -1.96 -15.75
N GLY A 36 13.47 -0.85 -16.33
CA GLY A 36 13.09 0.48 -15.88
C GLY A 36 11.57 0.66 -15.89
N GLY A 37 11.02 1.35 -14.89
CA GLY A 37 9.58 1.56 -14.73
C GLY A 37 8.82 0.35 -14.20
N SER A 38 9.48 -0.64 -13.63
CA SER A 38 8.87 -1.83 -13.08
C SER A 38 8.40 -1.63 -11.63
N LEU A 39 7.32 -2.32 -11.30
CA LEU A 39 6.82 -2.44 -9.93
C LEU A 39 7.68 -3.49 -9.20
N ASN A 40 8.58 -3.06 -8.32
CA ASN A 40 9.54 -3.91 -7.62
C ASN A 40 8.94 -4.36 -6.28
N LEU A 41 8.69 -5.66 -6.12
CA LEU A 41 8.23 -6.23 -4.84
C LEU A 41 9.35 -6.13 -3.80
N ILE A 42 9.07 -5.43 -2.69
CA ILE A 42 10.01 -5.25 -1.57
C ILE A 42 9.71 -6.26 -0.46
N SER A 43 8.45 -6.36 -0.05
CA SER A 43 8.04 -7.29 1.01
C SER A 43 6.63 -7.82 0.84
N THR A 44 6.38 -8.95 1.46
CA THR A 44 5.05 -9.57 1.59
C THR A 44 4.83 -9.97 3.04
N SER A 45 3.72 -9.51 3.62
CA SER A 45 3.25 -9.88 4.95
C SER A 45 1.91 -10.57 4.85
N THR A 46 1.80 -11.78 5.37
CA THR A 46 0.55 -12.55 5.42
C THR A 46 0.02 -12.55 6.85
N ALA A 47 -1.22 -12.15 7.02
CA ALA A 47 -1.90 -12.19 8.31
C ALA A 47 -2.27 -13.62 8.69
N SER A 48 -2.15 -13.92 9.98
CA SER A 48 -2.61 -15.15 10.59
C SER A 48 -3.03 -14.81 12.03
N SER A 49 -4.26 -14.37 12.19
CA SER A 49 -4.81 -13.84 13.44
C SER A 49 -3.90 -12.78 14.10
N SER A 50 -3.45 -11.81 13.28
CA SER A 50 -2.46 -10.80 13.65
C SER A 50 -3.12 -9.55 14.21
N ALA A 51 -2.70 -9.07 15.38
CA ALA A 51 -3.23 -7.82 15.95
C ALA A 51 -2.87 -6.59 15.09
N THR A 52 -1.67 -6.60 14.49
CA THR A 52 -1.18 -5.59 13.55
C THR A 52 -0.34 -6.24 12.46
N ILE A 53 -0.19 -5.56 11.33
CA ILE A 53 0.86 -5.82 10.36
C ILE A 53 1.68 -4.55 10.23
N ASP A 54 2.98 -4.66 10.50
CA ASP A 54 3.92 -3.56 10.46
C ASP A 54 4.90 -3.72 9.29
N ILE A 55 5.03 -2.70 8.46
CA ILE A 55 6.13 -2.54 7.52
C ILE A 55 7.19 -1.70 8.24
N THR A 56 8.29 -2.33 8.66
CA THR A 56 9.34 -1.70 9.47
C THR A 56 10.64 -1.44 8.72
N SER A 57 10.72 -1.85 7.45
CA SER A 57 11.88 -1.69 6.58
C SER A 57 11.46 -1.62 5.11
N GLY A 58 12.36 -1.16 4.25
CA GLY A 58 12.16 -1.09 2.80
C GLY A 58 11.45 0.17 2.31
N ILE A 59 11.05 1.08 3.22
CA ILE A 59 10.61 2.44 2.88
C ILE A 59 11.79 3.37 3.16
N ASP A 60 12.49 3.80 2.10
CA ASP A 60 13.72 4.59 2.17
C ASP A 60 13.85 5.53 0.96
N SER A 61 15.06 5.96 0.62
CA SER A 61 15.32 6.84 -0.52
C SER A 61 15.49 6.13 -1.88
N THR A 62 15.34 4.81 -1.92
CA THR A 62 15.56 4.00 -3.14
C THR A 62 14.52 4.33 -4.21
N TYR A 63 13.27 4.50 -3.81
CA TYR A 63 12.15 4.77 -4.71
C TYR A 63 11.50 6.11 -4.38
N LYS A 64 10.97 6.77 -5.41
CA LYS A 64 10.21 8.02 -5.28
C LYS A 64 8.75 7.79 -4.92
N GLU A 65 8.25 6.62 -5.24
CA GLU A 65 6.89 6.22 -4.94
C GLU A 65 6.88 4.78 -4.42
N TYR A 66 6.09 4.56 -3.38
CA TYR A 66 5.83 3.24 -2.81
C TYR A 66 4.35 2.93 -2.95
N ILE A 67 4.05 1.67 -3.31
CA ILE A 67 2.68 1.16 -3.35
C ILE A 67 2.54 0.05 -2.34
N VAL A 68 1.55 0.18 -1.46
CA VAL A 68 1.08 -0.90 -0.60
C VAL A 68 -0.18 -1.49 -1.21
N LYS A 69 -0.19 -2.81 -1.45
CA LYS A 69 -1.37 -3.55 -1.92
C LYS A 69 -1.96 -4.38 -0.81
N PHE A 70 -3.27 -4.29 -0.67
CA PHE A 70 -4.08 -5.06 0.28
C PHE A 70 -4.87 -6.11 -0.51
N ILE A 71 -4.77 -7.38 -0.12
CA ILE A 71 -5.36 -8.50 -0.83
C ILE A 71 -6.10 -9.37 0.17
N ASN A 72 -7.43 -9.42 0.05
CA ASN A 72 -8.33 -10.23 0.87
C ASN A 72 -8.07 -10.09 2.38
N ILE A 73 -7.94 -8.84 2.85
CA ILE A 73 -7.79 -8.54 4.27
C ILE A 73 -9.14 -8.82 4.96
N HIS A 74 -9.15 -9.79 5.86
CA HIS A 74 -10.35 -10.27 6.54
C HIS A 74 -10.24 -10.02 8.05
N PRO A 75 -11.27 -9.42 8.70
CA PRO A 75 -11.28 -9.20 10.14
C PRO A 75 -11.78 -10.43 10.90
N ALA A 76 -11.26 -10.64 12.11
CA ALA A 76 -11.81 -11.60 13.05
C ALA A 76 -13.12 -11.10 13.71
N THR A 77 -13.35 -9.80 13.70
CA THR A 77 -14.51 -9.13 14.31
C THR A 77 -15.35 -8.47 13.25
N ASP A 78 -16.67 -8.59 13.35
CA ASP A 78 -17.59 -7.96 12.41
C ASP A 78 -17.67 -6.43 12.58
N SER A 79 -17.99 -5.73 11.49
CA SER A 79 -18.28 -4.29 11.52
C SER A 79 -17.11 -3.44 12.03
N VAL A 80 -15.89 -3.71 11.57
CA VAL A 80 -14.68 -3.01 12.00
C VAL A 80 -14.00 -2.27 10.84
N HIS A 81 -13.37 -1.14 11.15
CA HIS A 81 -12.62 -0.34 10.20
C HIS A 81 -11.19 -0.84 10.05
N PHE A 82 -10.71 -0.95 8.81
CA PHE A 82 -9.30 -1.13 8.55
C PHE A 82 -8.59 0.22 8.59
N LEU A 83 -7.48 0.29 9.31
CA LEU A 83 -6.81 1.52 9.72
C LEU A 83 -5.33 1.47 9.36
N PHE A 84 -4.72 2.65 9.14
CA PHE A 84 -3.28 2.77 9.03
C PHE A 84 -2.74 3.98 9.79
N GLN A 85 -1.44 3.95 10.10
CA GLN A 85 -0.65 5.08 10.59
C GLN A 85 0.81 4.88 10.18
N GLY A 86 1.55 5.99 10.04
CA GLY A 86 2.98 5.99 9.75
C GLY A 86 3.84 6.34 10.94
N ASP A 87 5.16 6.09 10.81
CA ASP A 87 6.11 6.58 11.80
C ASP A 87 7.48 6.89 11.18
N THR A 88 8.29 7.65 11.91
CA THR A 88 9.59 8.16 11.48
C THR A 88 10.73 7.40 12.16
N GLY A 89 11.82 7.15 11.43
CA GLY A 89 13.03 6.53 11.97
C GLY A 89 12.76 5.15 12.57
N THR A 90 13.12 4.98 13.84
CA THR A 90 12.90 3.73 14.59
C THR A 90 11.77 3.83 15.61
N ASN A 91 10.99 4.89 15.58
CA ASN A 91 9.84 5.07 16.46
C ASN A 91 8.80 3.97 16.23
N THR A 92 8.02 3.68 17.25
CA THR A 92 6.96 2.66 17.25
C THR A 92 5.65 3.17 17.83
N SER A 93 5.53 4.48 18.02
CA SER A 93 4.33 5.12 18.57
C SER A 93 3.20 5.19 17.54
N TYR A 94 3.56 5.26 16.25
CA TYR A 94 2.61 5.37 15.12
C TYR A 94 1.57 6.47 15.36
N ASN A 95 2.06 7.69 15.57
CA ASN A 95 1.27 8.85 15.94
C ASN A 95 1.68 10.10 15.15
N GLN A 96 2.03 9.94 13.89
CA GLN A 96 2.34 11.09 13.04
C GLN A 96 1.07 11.88 12.75
N THR A 97 1.16 13.20 12.82
CA THR A 97 0.03 14.08 12.52
C THR A 97 -0.37 13.95 11.05
N ILE A 98 -1.66 13.70 10.80
CA ILE A 98 -2.24 13.55 9.46
C ILE A 98 -3.28 14.64 9.22
N THR A 99 -3.32 15.15 7.99
CA THR A 99 -4.45 15.89 7.44
C THR A 99 -4.91 15.20 6.17
N SER A 100 -6.22 14.99 6.04
CA SER A 100 -6.79 14.23 4.93
C SER A 100 -8.17 14.73 4.52
N ALA A 101 -8.60 14.29 3.35
CA ALA A 101 -9.97 14.39 2.85
C ALA A 101 -10.37 13.06 2.23
N CYS A 102 -11.61 12.61 2.48
CA CYS A 102 -12.08 11.37 1.93
C CYS A 102 -13.51 11.42 1.42
N PHE A 103 -13.80 10.57 0.45
CA PHE A 103 -15.15 10.35 -0.06
C PHE A 103 -15.36 8.87 -0.35
N ARG A 104 -16.63 8.46 -0.40
CA ARG A 104 -17.03 7.08 -0.60
C ARG A 104 -18.14 6.95 -1.63
N ALA A 105 -18.15 5.82 -2.34
CA ALA A 105 -19.29 5.35 -3.12
C ALA A 105 -19.71 3.97 -2.61
N TYR A 106 -21.02 3.75 -2.45
CA TYR A 106 -21.52 2.46 -1.99
C TYR A 106 -22.84 2.07 -2.66
N ASN A 107 -23.10 0.76 -2.71
CA ASN A 107 -24.35 0.19 -3.17
C ASN A 107 -24.63 -1.11 -2.42
N TYR A 108 -25.90 -1.43 -2.21
CA TYR A 108 -26.35 -2.63 -1.50
C TYR A 108 -26.64 -3.77 -2.46
N GLU A 109 -26.48 -5.01 -2.01
CA GLU A 109 -26.91 -6.20 -2.76
C GLU A 109 -28.44 -6.30 -2.83
N SER A 110 -29.13 -5.87 -1.78
CA SER A 110 -30.59 -5.71 -1.77
C SER A 110 -31.01 -4.36 -2.35
N PRO A 111 -32.25 -4.18 -2.81
CA PRO A 111 -32.73 -2.87 -3.24
C PRO A 111 -32.47 -1.81 -2.18
N GLY A 112 -31.70 -0.78 -2.54
CA GLY A 112 -31.32 0.34 -1.66
C GLY A 112 -30.91 1.55 -2.50
N THR A 113 -30.62 2.67 -1.86
CA THR A 113 -30.18 3.87 -2.57
C THR A 113 -28.66 3.93 -2.59
N PRO A 114 -28.01 3.76 -3.76
CA PRO A 114 -26.58 3.96 -3.88
C PRO A 114 -26.25 5.44 -3.64
N ALA A 115 -25.06 5.72 -3.13
CA ALA A 115 -24.62 7.10 -2.94
C ALA A 115 -23.13 7.28 -3.20
N LEU A 116 -22.80 8.51 -3.65
CA LEU A 116 -21.45 9.07 -3.67
C LEU A 116 -21.45 10.24 -2.69
N GLN A 117 -20.61 10.19 -1.66
CA GLN A 117 -20.65 11.15 -0.56
C GLN A 117 -19.25 11.50 -0.07
N TYR A 118 -19.06 12.76 0.32
CA TYR A 118 -17.98 13.15 1.21
C TYR A 118 -18.14 12.45 2.58
N TYR A 119 -17.03 12.02 3.20
CA TYR A 119 -17.10 11.25 4.44
C TYR A 119 -16.27 11.91 5.55
N ALA A 120 -16.78 13.00 6.11
CA ALA A 120 -16.11 13.81 7.13
C ALA A 120 -15.68 13.03 8.39
N SER A 121 -16.40 11.97 8.76
CA SER A 121 -16.02 11.14 9.92
C SER A 121 -14.77 10.28 9.67
N GLY A 122 -14.28 10.20 8.44
CA GLY A 122 -13.07 9.47 8.09
C GLY A 122 -11.87 10.37 7.90
N ASP A 123 -12.05 11.69 7.90
CA ASP A 123 -10.97 12.65 7.78
C ASP A 123 -10.19 12.78 9.09
N LEU A 124 -8.94 13.20 8.98
CA LEU A 124 -8.15 13.69 10.11
C LEU A 124 -7.76 15.14 9.87
N ASP A 125 -8.01 15.98 10.86
CA ASP A 125 -7.76 17.42 10.86
C ASP A 125 -6.56 17.75 11.77
N GLN A 126 -5.34 17.50 11.31
CA GLN A 126 -4.12 17.63 12.13
C GLN A 126 -4.14 16.69 13.34
N ASP A 127 -4.61 15.46 13.15
CA ASP A 127 -4.77 14.48 14.21
C ASP A 127 -3.70 13.37 14.12
N THR A 128 -3.44 12.71 15.24
CA THR A 128 -2.47 11.62 15.39
C THR A 128 -3.12 10.24 15.47
N ASP A 129 -4.42 10.17 15.35
CA ASP A 129 -5.17 8.92 15.32
C ASP A 129 -4.84 8.06 14.08
N PHE A 130 -5.18 6.79 14.15
CA PHE A 130 -5.11 5.90 13.00
C PHE A 130 -6.18 6.29 11.97
N HIS A 131 -5.74 6.52 10.73
CA HIS A 131 -6.62 6.92 9.64
C HIS A 131 -7.47 5.76 9.14
N TYR A 132 -8.74 6.01 8.86
CA TYR A 132 -9.66 5.05 8.26
C TYR A 132 -9.31 4.79 6.79
N MET A 133 -9.36 3.51 6.41
CA MET A 133 -9.27 3.06 5.02
C MET A 133 -10.59 2.48 4.52
N THR A 134 -11.62 2.55 5.34
CA THR A 134 -13.00 2.11 5.07
C THR A 134 -13.99 3.12 5.64
N GLY A 135 -15.18 3.17 5.06
CA GLY A 135 -16.28 4.01 5.57
C GLY A 135 -17.43 3.19 6.15
N ASN A 136 -18.55 3.84 6.45
CA ASN A 136 -19.77 3.25 7.04
C ASN A 136 -19.46 2.39 8.28
N SER A 137 -19.90 1.13 8.24
CA SER A 137 -19.68 0.14 9.30
C SER A 137 -18.41 -0.70 9.11
N GLY A 138 -17.53 -0.28 8.18
CA GLY A 138 -16.26 -0.98 7.95
C GLY A 138 -16.39 -2.25 7.10
N VAL A 139 -15.67 -3.28 7.49
CA VAL A 139 -15.60 -4.59 6.83
C VAL A 139 -16.39 -5.59 7.66
N GLY A 140 -17.16 -6.44 6.99
CA GLY A 140 -17.83 -7.56 7.64
C GLY A 140 -16.91 -8.77 7.79
N ASN A 141 -17.29 -9.72 8.67
CA ASN A 141 -16.51 -10.92 8.96
C ASN A 141 -17.15 -12.22 8.47
N ASP A 142 -18.17 -12.14 7.63
CA ASP A 142 -18.68 -13.33 6.95
C ASP A 142 -17.62 -13.89 6.00
N SER A 143 -17.62 -15.18 5.76
CA SER A 143 -16.54 -15.92 5.08
C SER A 143 -16.19 -15.45 3.66
N ASP A 144 -17.07 -14.69 3.02
CA ASP A 144 -16.91 -14.11 1.67
C ASP A 144 -16.62 -12.59 1.70
N GLN A 145 -16.60 -11.96 2.89
CA GLN A 145 -16.39 -10.55 3.06
C GLN A 145 -14.89 -10.24 3.24
N SER A 146 -14.40 -9.22 2.58
CA SER A 146 -12.99 -8.82 2.67
C SER A 146 -12.79 -7.36 2.27
N PHE A 147 -11.57 -6.89 2.54
CA PHE A 147 -11.07 -5.59 2.15
C PHE A 147 -9.91 -5.76 1.17
N ASN A 148 -9.91 -4.95 0.11
CA ASN A 148 -8.88 -4.93 -0.93
C ASN A 148 -8.56 -3.48 -1.33
N GLY A 149 -7.37 -3.25 -1.90
CA GLY A 149 -7.05 -1.92 -2.41
C GLY A 149 -5.57 -1.61 -2.51
N THR A 150 -5.29 -0.33 -2.68
CA THR A 150 -3.93 0.22 -2.80
C THR A 150 -3.78 1.51 -2.01
N MET A 151 -2.56 1.73 -1.49
CA MET A 151 -2.09 2.99 -0.95
C MET A 151 -0.82 3.39 -1.69
N HIS A 152 -0.76 4.62 -2.18
CA HIS A 152 0.42 5.24 -2.76
C HIS A 152 1.03 6.18 -1.73
N LEU A 153 2.33 6.10 -1.51
CA LEU A 153 3.10 6.98 -0.64
C LEU A 153 4.21 7.63 -1.47
N PHE A 154 4.21 8.95 -1.55
CA PHE A 154 5.07 9.72 -2.42
C PHE A 154 6.28 10.30 -1.66
N GLU A 155 7.47 10.08 -2.20
CA GLU A 155 8.76 10.58 -1.69
C GLU A 155 8.89 10.54 -0.15
N PRO A 156 8.66 9.39 0.50
CA PRO A 156 8.63 9.31 1.97
C PRO A 156 9.94 9.76 2.64
N SER A 157 11.06 9.67 1.95
CA SER A 157 12.37 10.10 2.44
C SER A 157 12.72 11.58 2.18
N ASN A 158 11.84 12.32 1.48
CA ASN A 158 12.07 13.75 1.22
C ASN A 158 12.03 14.54 2.53
N THR A 159 13.01 15.41 2.77
CA THR A 159 13.11 16.21 4.00
C THR A 159 12.67 17.66 3.83
N THR A 160 12.12 18.02 2.65
CA THR A 160 11.63 19.36 2.33
C THR A 160 10.12 19.44 2.41
N PHE A 161 9.42 18.43 1.84
CA PHE A 161 7.97 18.42 1.73
C PHE A 161 7.34 17.47 2.74
N VAL A 162 6.07 17.71 3.06
CA VAL A 162 5.21 16.75 3.77
C VAL A 162 5.04 15.47 2.93
N LYS A 163 4.63 14.37 3.57
CA LYS A 163 4.56 13.06 2.90
C LYS A 163 3.14 12.78 2.44
N HIS A 164 2.90 13.02 1.16
CA HIS A 164 1.59 12.79 0.55
C HIS A 164 1.29 11.31 0.37
N PHE A 165 0.02 10.96 0.50
CA PHE A 165 -0.50 9.64 0.17
C PHE A 165 -1.85 9.73 -0.53
N LEU A 166 -2.14 8.71 -1.36
CA LEU A 166 -3.44 8.46 -1.95
C LEU A 166 -3.86 7.03 -1.64
N ILE A 167 -5.14 6.83 -1.31
CA ILE A 167 -5.69 5.51 -1.01
C ILE A 167 -6.94 5.30 -1.85
N ASP A 168 -7.00 4.14 -2.48
CA ASP A 168 -8.18 3.65 -3.21
C ASP A 168 -8.44 2.22 -2.78
N THR A 169 -9.56 2.03 -2.06
CA THR A 169 -9.89 0.76 -1.44
C THR A 169 -11.32 0.35 -1.71
N HIS A 170 -11.56 -0.94 -1.60
CA HIS A 170 -12.87 -1.56 -1.74
C HIS A 170 -13.11 -2.54 -0.60
N SER A 171 -14.28 -2.49 -0.01
CA SER A 171 -14.70 -3.41 1.04
C SER A 171 -16.10 -3.96 0.81
N HIS A 172 -16.31 -5.20 1.25
CA HIS A 172 -17.62 -5.77 1.48
C HIS A 172 -17.99 -5.52 2.94
N GLY A 173 -19.08 -4.80 3.14
CA GLY A 173 -19.53 -4.41 4.47
C GLY A 173 -20.53 -5.40 5.10
N PRO A 174 -20.71 -5.35 6.43
CA PRO A 174 -21.46 -6.36 7.20
C PRO A 174 -22.95 -6.47 6.84
N SER A 175 -23.50 -5.47 6.17
CA SER A 175 -24.91 -5.50 5.70
C SER A 175 -25.01 -5.77 4.20
N ASN A 176 -24.12 -6.56 3.65
CA ASN A 176 -24.06 -6.95 2.24
C ASN A 176 -24.13 -5.75 1.30
N TYR A 177 -23.16 -4.86 1.44
CA TYR A 177 -22.95 -3.73 0.54
C TYR A 177 -21.50 -3.67 0.05
N THR A 178 -21.36 -3.23 -1.18
CA THR A 178 -20.07 -2.87 -1.75
C THR A 178 -19.75 -1.43 -1.43
N MET A 179 -18.50 -1.12 -1.03
CA MET A 179 -18.05 0.24 -0.82
C MET A 179 -16.66 0.48 -1.40
N ARG A 180 -16.54 1.56 -2.17
CA ARG A 180 -15.25 2.10 -2.59
C ARG A 180 -14.94 3.36 -1.79
N PHE A 181 -13.73 3.44 -1.26
CA PHE A 181 -13.30 4.51 -0.37
C PHE A 181 -12.02 5.15 -0.91
N PHE A 182 -12.03 6.48 -1.05
CA PHE A 182 -10.94 7.25 -1.60
C PHE A 182 -10.45 8.24 -0.56
N VAL A 183 -9.11 8.30 -0.37
CA VAL A 183 -8.47 9.24 0.55
C VAL A 183 -7.33 9.94 -0.18
N GLY A 184 -7.24 11.25 0.00
CA GLY A 184 -6.05 12.03 -0.26
C GLY A 184 -5.59 12.71 1.02
N GLY A 185 -4.32 12.58 1.37
CA GLY A 185 -3.81 13.17 2.61
C GLY A 185 -2.30 13.28 2.65
N TYR A 186 -1.81 13.76 3.79
CA TYR A 186 -0.38 13.85 4.05
C TYR A 186 -0.07 13.69 5.53
N PHE A 187 1.06 13.09 5.83
CA PHE A 187 1.70 13.20 7.14
C PHE A 187 2.33 14.60 7.27
N ASN A 188 1.91 15.37 8.26
CA ASN A 188 2.38 16.75 8.46
C ASN A 188 3.75 16.79 9.14
N THR A 189 4.73 16.21 8.46
CA THR A 189 6.12 16.17 8.90
C THR A 189 7.07 16.25 7.69
N THR A 190 8.20 16.90 7.86
CA THR A 190 9.31 16.86 6.90
C THR A 190 10.30 15.74 7.21
N ASN A 191 10.18 15.05 8.36
CA ASN A 191 10.97 13.86 8.64
C ASN A 191 10.56 12.70 7.73
N ALA A 192 11.50 11.81 7.42
CA ALA A 192 11.22 10.64 6.60
C ALA A 192 10.23 9.70 7.29
N ILE A 193 9.17 9.31 6.58
CA ILE A 193 8.31 8.20 6.97
C ILE A 193 8.99 6.90 6.52
N THR A 194 9.32 6.04 7.47
CA THR A 194 10.08 4.80 7.25
C THR A 194 9.30 3.56 7.66
N ARG A 195 8.14 3.74 8.28
CA ARG A 195 7.31 2.67 8.84
C ARG A 195 5.83 2.93 8.58
N LEU A 196 5.08 1.86 8.37
CA LEU A 196 3.62 1.86 8.31
C LEU A 196 3.09 0.74 9.20
N ARG A 197 1.99 0.99 9.89
CA ARG A 197 1.22 0.02 10.66
C ARG A 197 -0.19 -0.06 10.14
N PHE A 198 -0.69 -1.28 10.03
CA PHE A 198 -2.06 -1.59 9.65
C PHE A 198 -2.72 -2.44 10.73
N LYS A 199 -3.99 -2.15 11.03
CA LYS A 199 -4.80 -2.90 12.00
C LYS A 199 -6.29 -2.71 11.74
N PHE A 200 -7.10 -3.53 12.35
CA PHE A 200 -8.53 -3.20 12.51
C PHE A 200 -8.77 -2.34 13.75
N SER A 201 -9.90 -1.64 13.78
CA SER A 201 -10.33 -0.82 14.92
C SER A 201 -10.61 -1.67 16.15
N SER A 202 -10.96 -2.94 15.97
CA SER A 202 -11.14 -3.95 17.00
C SER A 202 -10.83 -5.35 16.46
N GLY A 203 -10.34 -6.24 17.30
CA GLY A 203 -9.97 -7.61 16.92
C GLY A 203 -8.73 -7.70 16.03
N ASN A 204 -8.45 -8.91 15.57
CA ASN A 204 -7.28 -9.23 14.77
C ASN A 204 -7.58 -9.14 13.26
N ILE A 205 -6.52 -8.99 12.46
CA ILE A 205 -6.52 -9.32 11.04
C ILE A 205 -6.46 -10.85 10.98
N ASP A 206 -7.57 -11.47 10.66
CA ASP A 206 -7.68 -12.93 10.66
C ASP A 206 -6.84 -13.54 9.54
N SER A 207 -7.00 -13.00 8.33
CA SER A 207 -6.27 -13.45 7.15
C SER A 207 -6.05 -12.30 6.15
N GLY A 208 -5.31 -12.59 5.09
CA GLY A 208 -5.03 -11.67 3.98
C GLY A 208 -3.55 -11.39 3.81
N THR A 209 -3.23 -10.62 2.78
CA THR A 209 -1.83 -10.33 2.41
C THR A 209 -1.65 -8.85 2.14
N ILE A 210 -0.60 -8.27 2.72
CA ILE A 210 -0.13 -6.91 2.44
C ILE A 210 1.21 -7.00 1.72
N LYS A 211 1.34 -6.31 0.58
CA LYS A 211 2.57 -6.27 -0.21
C LYS A 211 3.06 -4.84 -0.36
N LEU A 212 4.35 -4.62 -0.13
CA LEU A 212 5.03 -3.35 -0.40
C LEU A 212 5.78 -3.46 -1.72
N TYR A 213 5.62 -2.45 -2.57
CA TYR A 213 6.34 -2.27 -3.82
C TYR A 213 6.98 -0.88 -3.89
N GLY A 214 8.10 -0.79 -4.62
CA GLY A 214 8.69 0.47 -5.05
C GLY A 214 8.54 0.64 -6.56
N ILE A 215 8.35 1.87 -7.02
CA ILE A 215 8.32 2.23 -8.45
C ILE A 215 9.64 2.89 -8.81
N SER A 216 10.34 2.32 -9.79
CA SER A 216 11.59 2.85 -10.36
C SER A 216 11.37 3.55 -11.69
#